data_b30196d9243aec7da3b0428c02dc162a
#
_entry.id   b30196d9243aec7da3b0428c02dc162a
#
_cell.length_a   1.000
_cell.length_b   1.000
_cell.length_c   1.000
_cell.angle_alpha   90.00
_cell.angle_beta   90.00
_cell.angle_gamma   90.00
#
_symmetry.space_group_name_H-M   'P 1'
#
loop_
_entity.id
_entity.type
_entity.pdbx_description
1 polymer ?
#
loop_
_entity_poly.entity_id
_entity_poly.type
_entity_poly.pdbx_seq_one_letter_code
_entity_poly.pdbx_strand_id
1 'polypeptide(L)'
;MTQTIEPVEITRTRSPQERVDAWLSTFEEALVARDVPRVAGMFAVSSFWRDLVTFTWNLKTVEGRDGVSDMLSERLDDTDPTGFRTTEAPDEADGVVSAWIEFETATSRGKGHLRLTVDADTGEDVAWTLLTTMQELKGHEERQGASRIKGAVHGSNADTQNWAEKKEIEEKELGYSVQPYALVVGGGQGGIALGARFRQLGVPAIVVDRAERPGDQWRGRYKSLCLHDPVWYDHLPYLPFPPNWPVFAPKDKIGDWLEMYTKVMEVPYWSKTTAKSATYDETAKEWTVVVDRDGEEVILRPKQLVMATGMSGKKNVPNFPGMDEFEGEQHHSSEHPGPDAYVGKRVVVVGSNNSAHDICKALYETGVDVTMLQRSSTHIVKSDSLCEIALGDLYSERAVESGMTTNKADLTFASLPYRIMHEFQIPVYQQIAEQDKDFYDRLQKAGFQLDFGDDGSGLFMKYLRRGSGYYIDVGASELVADGKIKLVAGQVDRISKAGVVLDDGTELPADLIVYATGYGSMNGWVADLIDQETADKVGKCWGLGSDTTKDPGPWEGEQRNMWKPTQQENFWFHGGNLHQSRHYSLYLALQIKARYEGIDTPVYGLQEVHHLR
;
A
#
# COMPACT_ATOMS: atom_id res chain seq x y z
N MET A 1 53.75 -8.19 4.68
CA MET A 1 53.69 -7.25 3.55
C MET A 1 52.31 -7.38 2.93
N THR A 2 51.40 -6.55 3.35
CA THR A 2 50.05 -6.50 2.82
C THR A 2 50.09 -5.52 1.65
N GLN A 3 49.97 -6.03 0.43
CA GLN A 3 49.80 -5.18 -0.75
C GLN A 3 48.43 -4.56 -0.68
N THR A 4 48.38 -3.26 -0.45
CA THR A 4 47.23 -2.41 -0.69
C THR A 4 47.01 -2.34 -2.20
N ILE A 5 45.95 -2.96 -2.71
CA ILE A 5 45.51 -2.76 -4.09
C ILE A 5 44.88 -1.37 -4.10
N GLU A 6 45.57 -0.39 -4.73
CA GLU A 6 44.95 0.91 -5.03
C GLU A 6 43.82 0.69 -6.03
N PRO A 7 42.63 1.32 -5.85
CA PRO A 7 41.56 1.26 -6.83
C PRO A 7 42.07 1.90 -8.14
N VAL A 8 42.00 1.15 -9.22
CA VAL A 8 42.26 1.68 -10.57
C VAL A 8 41.17 2.68 -10.88
N GLU A 9 41.50 3.95 -10.83
CA GLU A 9 40.65 5.04 -11.30
C GLU A 9 40.54 4.91 -12.83
N ILE A 10 39.47 4.24 -13.30
CA ILE A 10 39.12 4.22 -14.72
C ILE A 10 38.62 5.63 -15.05
N THR A 11 39.48 6.45 -15.65
CA THR A 11 39.10 7.77 -16.17
C THR A 11 38.08 7.56 -17.30
N ARG A 12 36.80 7.64 -16.98
CA ARG A 12 35.71 7.54 -17.96
C ARG A 12 35.67 8.83 -18.76
N THR A 13 35.70 8.68 -20.07
CA THR A 13 35.66 9.79 -21.03
C THR A 13 34.21 10.28 -21.29
N ARG A 14 33.18 9.48 -20.92
CA ARG A 14 31.76 9.80 -21.18
C ARG A 14 31.08 10.32 -19.93
N SER A 15 30.30 11.39 -20.10
CA SER A 15 29.43 11.92 -19.06
C SER A 15 28.28 10.96 -18.72
N PRO A 16 27.61 11.08 -17.55
CA PRO A 16 26.42 10.30 -17.21
C PRO A 16 25.34 10.37 -18.28
N GLN A 17 25.11 11.54 -18.89
CA GLN A 17 24.14 11.71 -19.98
C GLN A 17 24.53 10.90 -21.22
N GLU A 18 25.77 10.97 -21.66
CA GLU A 18 26.24 10.21 -22.81
C GLU A 18 26.18 8.69 -22.60
N ARG A 19 26.38 8.22 -21.36
CA ARG A 19 26.27 6.81 -20.99
C ARG A 19 24.82 6.34 -21.07
N VAL A 20 23.89 7.09 -20.50
CA VAL A 20 22.46 6.78 -20.51
C VAL A 20 21.90 6.83 -21.93
N ASP A 21 22.21 7.88 -22.71
CA ASP A 21 21.72 8.02 -24.07
C ASP A 21 22.22 6.88 -24.98
N ALA A 22 23.47 6.48 -24.86
CA ALA A 22 24.03 5.36 -25.58
C ALA A 22 23.35 4.03 -25.20
N TRP A 23 23.11 3.81 -23.91
CA TRP A 23 22.41 2.63 -23.43
C TRP A 23 20.97 2.59 -23.93
N LEU A 24 20.21 3.68 -23.80
CA LEU A 24 18.80 3.77 -24.24
C LEU A 24 18.67 3.58 -25.76
N SER A 25 19.57 4.18 -26.56
CA SER A 25 19.57 3.98 -28.01
C SER A 25 19.79 2.52 -28.39
N THR A 26 20.77 1.85 -27.76
CA THR A 26 21.05 0.43 -28.02
C THR A 26 19.91 -0.46 -27.54
N PHE A 27 19.30 -0.11 -26.41
CA PHE A 27 18.16 -0.82 -25.84
C PHE A 27 16.95 -0.76 -26.75
N GLU A 28 16.60 0.43 -27.23
CA GLU A 28 15.48 0.63 -28.17
C GLU A 28 15.73 -0.07 -29.50
N GLU A 29 16.94 0.03 -30.08
CA GLU A 29 17.31 -0.68 -31.31
C GLU A 29 17.10 -2.19 -31.16
N ALA A 30 17.54 -2.78 -30.04
CA ALA A 30 17.39 -4.20 -29.78
C ALA A 30 15.93 -4.62 -29.57
N LEU A 31 15.13 -3.80 -28.88
CA LEU A 31 13.69 -4.03 -28.70
C LEU A 31 12.94 -3.98 -30.04
N VAL A 32 13.20 -2.98 -30.88
CA VAL A 32 12.61 -2.84 -32.21
C VAL A 32 13.00 -4.00 -33.13
N ALA A 33 14.25 -4.46 -33.03
CA ALA A 33 14.73 -5.63 -33.78
C ALA A 33 14.22 -6.97 -33.23
N ARG A 34 13.50 -6.98 -32.10
CA ARG A 34 13.08 -8.20 -31.39
C ARG A 34 14.26 -9.10 -30.97
N ASP A 35 15.44 -8.52 -30.80
CA ASP A 35 16.65 -9.22 -30.37
C ASP A 35 16.69 -9.39 -28.85
N VAL A 36 15.82 -10.28 -28.35
CA VAL A 36 15.67 -10.55 -26.92
C VAL A 36 17.00 -10.94 -26.25
N PRO A 37 17.87 -11.80 -26.84
CA PRO A 37 19.17 -12.09 -26.26
C PRO A 37 20.06 -10.85 -26.10
N ARG A 38 20.06 -9.95 -27.09
CA ARG A 38 20.81 -8.69 -27.02
C ARG A 38 20.26 -7.80 -25.88
N VAL A 39 18.95 -7.67 -25.77
CA VAL A 39 18.31 -6.90 -24.68
C VAL A 39 18.70 -7.50 -23.31
N ALA A 40 18.56 -8.81 -23.12
CA ALA A 40 18.90 -9.47 -21.87
C ALA A 40 20.38 -9.29 -21.51
N GLY A 41 21.27 -9.30 -22.51
CA GLY A 41 22.70 -9.04 -22.35
C GLY A 41 23.04 -7.63 -21.84
N MET A 42 22.16 -6.65 -22.03
CA MET A 42 22.30 -5.28 -21.52
C MET A 42 21.99 -5.13 -20.04
N PHE A 43 21.57 -6.20 -19.37
CA PHE A 43 21.33 -6.22 -17.94
C PHE A 43 22.49 -6.88 -17.19
N ALA A 44 22.72 -6.47 -15.95
CA ALA A 44 23.65 -7.16 -15.06
C ALA A 44 23.16 -8.58 -14.77
N VAL A 45 24.08 -9.48 -14.39
CA VAL A 45 23.70 -10.86 -14.01
C VAL A 45 22.72 -10.84 -12.83
N SER A 46 23.00 -9.99 -11.82
CA SER A 46 22.08 -9.73 -10.71
C SER A 46 21.37 -8.40 -10.97
N SER A 47 20.32 -8.44 -11.77
CA SER A 47 19.55 -7.28 -12.17
C SER A 47 18.06 -7.45 -11.90
N PHE A 48 17.32 -6.35 -11.95
CA PHE A 48 15.90 -6.34 -11.65
C PHE A 48 15.16 -5.40 -12.62
N TRP A 49 14.16 -5.92 -13.29
CA TRP A 49 13.22 -5.10 -14.03
C TRP A 49 11.85 -5.16 -13.34
N ARG A 50 11.50 -4.07 -12.66
CA ARG A 50 10.19 -3.90 -12.05
C ARG A 50 9.25 -3.25 -13.04
N ASP A 51 8.17 -3.95 -13.41
CA ASP A 51 7.14 -3.42 -14.29
C ASP A 51 5.82 -3.20 -13.54
N LEU A 52 5.30 -1.99 -13.67
CA LEU A 52 3.99 -1.61 -13.16
C LEU A 52 3.05 -1.43 -14.34
N VAL A 53 2.49 -2.55 -14.80
CA VAL A 53 1.44 -2.71 -15.82
C VAL A 53 1.90 -2.60 -17.28
N THR A 54 2.98 -1.90 -17.59
CA THR A 54 3.33 -1.50 -18.98
C THR A 54 3.60 -2.68 -19.92
N PHE A 55 4.45 -3.63 -19.48
CA PHE A 55 4.82 -4.81 -20.27
C PHE A 55 3.99 -6.03 -19.89
N THR A 56 3.62 -6.13 -18.63
CA THR A 56 3.11 -7.37 -18.04
C THR A 56 1.61 -7.39 -17.83
N TRP A 57 0.91 -6.27 -17.94
CA TRP A 57 -0.46 -6.10 -17.45
C TRP A 57 -0.65 -6.66 -16.02
N ASN A 58 0.38 -6.50 -15.24
CA ASN A 58 0.55 -6.97 -13.88
C ASN A 58 1.45 -6.00 -13.11
N LEU A 59 1.59 -6.16 -11.80
CA LEU A 59 2.72 -5.64 -11.04
C LEU A 59 3.71 -6.80 -10.90
N LYS A 60 4.84 -6.72 -11.58
CA LYS A 60 5.80 -7.82 -11.68
C LYS A 60 7.23 -7.31 -11.62
N THR A 61 8.06 -7.96 -10.81
CA THR A 61 9.52 -7.82 -10.88
C THR A 61 10.09 -9.09 -11.48
N VAL A 62 10.85 -8.97 -12.58
CA VAL A 62 11.67 -10.06 -13.13
C VAL A 62 13.10 -9.88 -12.70
N GLU A 63 13.79 -10.99 -12.41
CA GLU A 63 15.12 -11.01 -11.82
C GLU A 63 16.11 -11.66 -12.78
N GLY A 64 17.26 -11.00 -12.99
CA GLY A 64 18.34 -11.48 -13.85
C GLY A 64 18.01 -11.49 -15.34
N ARG A 65 19.01 -11.87 -16.14
CA ARG A 65 18.92 -11.93 -17.61
C ARG A 65 17.87 -12.93 -18.11
N ASP A 66 17.74 -14.05 -17.43
CA ASP A 66 16.77 -15.08 -17.80
C ASP A 66 15.33 -14.58 -17.60
N GLY A 67 15.02 -13.94 -16.46
CA GLY A 67 13.71 -13.35 -16.23
C GLY A 67 13.36 -12.24 -17.21
N VAL A 68 14.33 -11.41 -17.60
CA VAL A 68 14.16 -10.39 -18.65
C VAL A 68 13.87 -11.04 -20.00
N SER A 69 14.62 -12.09 -20.35
CA SER A 69 14.44 -12.84 -21.60
C SER A 69 13.07 -13.50 -21.68
N ASP A 70 12.64 -14.16 -20.62
CA ASP A 70 11.35 -14.84 -20.57
C ASP A 70 10.18 -13.85 -20.73
N MET A 71 10.21 -12.74 -19.97
CA MET A 71 9.19 -11.70 -20.07
C MET A 71 9.10 -11.11 -21.49
N LEU A 72 10.25 -10.74 -22.08
CA LEU A 72 10.28 -10.13 -23.41
C LEU A 72 9.86 -11.13 -24.51
N SER A 73 10.26 -12.39 -24.39
CA SER A 73 9.85 -13.44 -25.35
C SER A 73 8.34 -13.63 -25.41
N GLU A 74 7.63 -13.37 -24.31
CA GLU A 74 6.17 -13.49 -24.26
C GLU A 74 5.46 -12.19 -24.58
N ARG A 75 6.06 -11.03 -24.24
CA ARG A 75 5.32 -9.75 -24.24
C ARG A 75 5.76 -8.71 -25.24
N LEU A 76 6.95 -8.85 -25.84
CA LEU A 76 7.56 -7.78 -26.64
C LEU A 76 6.75 -7.44 -27.89
N ASP A 77 6.17 -8.45 -28.55
CA ASP A 77 5.41 -8.25 -29.80
C ASP A 77 4.12 -7.44 -29.56
N ASP A 78 3.43 -7.68 -28.45
CA ASP A 78 2.20 -6.95 -28.11
C ASP A 78 2.48 -5.57 -27.52
N THR A 79 3.61 -5.41 -26.85
CA THR A 79 3.96 -4.17 -26.16
C THR A 79 4.48 -3.11 -27.12
N ASP A 80 5.32 -3.51 -28.08
CA ASP A 80 5.95 -2.66 -29.11
C ASP A 80 6.51 -1.33 -28.54
N PRO A 81 7.48 -1.39 -27.60
CA PRO A 81 7.98 -0.22 -26.89
C PRO A 81 8.94 0.60 -27.74
N THR A 82 8.82 1.93 -27.68
CA THR A 82 9.63 2.90 -28.44
C THR A 82 9.77 4.24 -27.70
N GLY A 83 10.62 5.13 -28.23
CA GLY A 83 10.71 6.52 -27.79
C GLY A 83 11.36 6.69 -26.41
N PHE A 84 12.29 5.82 -26.05
CA PHE A 84 13.00 5.92 -24.79
C PHE A 84 13.90 7.14 -24.77
N ARG A 85 13.69 8.03 -23.78
CA ARG A 85 14.52 9.22 -23.58
C ARG A 85 14.57 9.65 -22.12
N THR A 86 15.63 10.35 -21.75
CA THR A 86 15.74 10.98 -20.44
C THR A 86 14.79 12.16 -20.30
N THR A 87 14.25 12.37 -19.11
CA THR A 87 13.36 13.52 -18.80
C THR A 87 14.06 14.63 -18.05
N GLU A 88 15.19 14.32 -17.42
CA GLU A 88 16.04 15.25 -16.70
C GLU A 88 17.49 14.75 -16.74
N ALA A 89 18.44 15.58 -16.34
CA ALA A 89 19.86 15.22 -16.34
C ALA A 89 20.09 14.02 -15.39
N PRO A 90 20.77 12.93 -15.85
CA PRO A 90 21.18 11.84 -14.98
C PRO A 90 22.18 12.29 -13.92
N ASP A 91 22.15 11.63 -12.78
CA ASP A 91 23.16 11.78 -11.73
C ASP A 91 24.02 10.52 -11.59
N GLU A 92 25.22 10.66 -11.03
CA GLU A 92 26.11 9.55 -10.72
C GLU A 92 26.55 9.62 -9.27
N ALA A 93 26.28 8.54 -8.52
CA ALA A 93 26.72 8.38 -7.15
C ALA A 93 27.20 6.94 -6.94
N ASP A 94 28.31 6.77 -6.23
CA ASP A 94 28.91 5.46 -5.88
C ASP A 94 29.10 4.51 -7.08
N GLY A 95 29.40 5.09 -8.26
CA GLY A 95 29.60 4.33 -9.50
C GLY A 95 28.31 3.86 -10.19
N VAL A 96 27.15 4.27 -9.70
CA VAL A 96 25.84 4.02 -10.30
C VAL A 96 25.33 5.29 -10.97
N VAL A 97 24.96 5.21 -12.25
CA VAL A 97 24.29 6.30 -12.96
C VAL A 97 22.80 6.09 -12.90
N SER A 98 22.07 7.09 -12.41
CA SER A 98 20.63 7.09 -12.25
C SER A 98 19.97 8.04 -13.24
N ALA A 99 18.89 7.61 -13.91
CA ALA A 99 18.17 8.40 -14.89
C ALA A 99 16.67 8.20 -14.84
N TRP A 100 15.92 9.30 -14.89
CA TRP A 100 14.50 9.29 -15.16
C TRP A 100 14.26 9.22 -16.66
N ILE A 101 13.38 8.32 -17.07
CA ILE A 101 13.08 8.08 -18.49
C ILE A 101 11.58 8.15 -18.75
N GLU A 102 11.23 8.44 -19.97
CA GLU A 102 9.89 8.23 -20.53
C GLU A 102 9.98 7.42 -21.82
N PHE A 103 8.89 6.76 -22.16
CA PHE A 103 8.78 5.90 -23.33
C PHE A 103 7.30 5.70 -23.69
N GLU A 104 7.08 5.08 -24.82
CA GLU A 104 5.74 4.71 -25.29
C GLU A 104 5.67 3.23 -25.64
N THR A 105 4.47 2.67 -25.57
CA THR A 105 4.15 1.34 -26.10
C THR A 105 3.07 1.46 -27.19
N ALA A 106 2.64 0.35 -27.77
CA ALA A 106 1.50 0.35 -28.69
C ALA A 106 0.27 1.01 -28.08
N THR A 107 -0.01 0.79 -26.80
CA THR A 107 -1.25 1.17 -26.13
C THR A 107 -1.10 2.25 -25.05
N SER A 108 0.12 2.57 -24.62
CA SER A 108 0.33 3.42 -23.45
C SER A 108 1.51 4.37 -23.57
N ARG A 109 1.56 5.37 -22.67
CA ARG A 109 2.76 6.17 -22.37
C ARG A 109 3.23 5.86 -20.97
N GLY A 110 4.54 5.69 -20.84
CA GLY A 110 5.18 5.27 -19.61
C GLY A 110 6.24 6.23 -19.10
N LYS A 111 6.53 6.09 -17.82
CA LYS A 111 7.70 6.66 -17.14
C LYS A 111 8.48 5.55 -16.50
N GLY A 112 9.77 5.77 -16.35
CA GLY A 112 10.62 4.79 -15.71
C GLY A 112 11.81 5.42 -15.00
N HIS A 113 12.55 4.54 -14.32
CA HIS A 113 13.79 4.90 -13.67
C HIS A 113 14.82 3.83 -13.95
N LEU A 114 15.96 4.24 -14.49
CA LEU A 114 17.08 3.36 -14.87
C LEU A 114 18.25 3.60 -13.91
N ARG A 115 18.88 2.52 -13.45
CA ARG A 115 20.18 2.55 -12.80
C ARG A 115 21.17 1.70 -13.57
N LEU A 116 22.22 2.36 -14.05
CA LEU A 116 23.33 1.69 -14.75
C LEU A 116 24.49 1.46 -13.79
N THR A 117 25.09 0.30 -13.91
CA THR A 117 26.37 -0.05 -13.30
C THR A 117 27.32 -0.52 -14.39
N VAL A 118 28.57 -0.77 -14.04
CA VAL A 118 29.57 -1.29 -14.98
C VAL A 118 29.72 -2.78 -14.78
N ASP A 119 29.57 -3.52 -15.85
CA ASP A 119 29.89 -4.94 -15.88
C ASP A 119 31.42 -5.13 -15.69
N ALA A 120 31.79 -5.92 -14.70
CA ALA A 120 33.21 -6.07 -14.30
C ALA A 120 34.06 -6.79 -15.34
N ASP A 121 33.44 -7.63 -16.18
CA ASP A 121 34.15 -8.44 -17.17
C ASP A 121 34.34 -7.69 -18.50
N THR A 122 33.31 -6.92 -18.92
CA THR A 122 33.31 -6.24 -20.22
C THR A 122 33.68 -4.76 -20.14
N GLY A 123 33.50 -4.13 -18.97
CA GLY A 123 33.66 -2.69 -18.79
C GLY A 123 32.49 -1.85 -19.37
N GLU A 124 31.45 -2.49 -19.88
CA GLU A 124 30.29 -1.84 -20.48
C GLU A 124 29.25 -1.43 -19.42
N ASP A 125 28.43 -0.43 -19.74
CA ASP A 125 27.30 -0.04 -18.93
C ASP A 125 26.17 -1.06 -19.07
N VAL A 126 25.69 -1.61 -17.95
CA VAL A 126 24.59 -2.56 -17.89
C VAL A 126 23.52 -2.08 -16.90
N ALA A 127 22.27 -2.36 -17.17
CA ALA A 127 21.18 -2.03 -16.25
C ALA A 127 21.25 -2.92 -15.00
N TRP A 128 21.38 -2.30 -13.83
CA TRP A 128 21.20 -2.96 -12.55
C TRP A 128 19.73 -3.01 -12.17
N THR A 129 19.03 -1.86 -12.23
CA THR A 129 17.58 -1.81 -12.03
C THR A 129 16.90 -1.01 -13.14
N LEU A 130 15.77 -1.50 -13.62
CA LEU A 130 14.88 -0.77 -14.50
C LEU A 130 13.47 -0.80 -13.90
N LEU A 131 12.87 0.37 -13.70
CA LEU A 131 11.46 0.54 -13.44
C LEU A 131 10.77 0.97 -14.73
N THR A 132 9.67 0.31 -15.09
CA THR A 132 8.73 0.77 -16.11
C THR A 132 7.34 0.88 -15.52
N THR A 133 6.66 1.99 -15.78
CA THR A 133 5.32 2.26 -15.25
C THR A 133 4.40 2.81 -16.33
N MET A 134 3.18 2.30 -16.40
CA MET A 134 2.14 2.89 -17.22
C MET A 134 1.61 4.16 -16.56
N GLN A 135 1.59 5.27 -17.30
CA GLN A 135 1.06 6.54 -16.80
C GLN A 135 -0.31 6.87 -17.40
N GLU A 136 -0.53 6.51 -18.64
CA GLU A 136 -1.81 6.73 -19.35
C GLU A 136 -1.99 5.76 -20.50
N LEU A 137 -3.23 5.51 -20.88
CA LEU A 137 -3.61 4.76 -22.07
C LEU A 137 -3.81 5.73 -23.24
N LYS A 138 -3.16 5.46 -24.38
CA LYS A 138 -3.28 6.28 -25.61
C LYS A 138 -4.72 6.29 -26.11
N GLY A 139 -5.25 7.49 -26.34
CA GLY A 139 -6.63 7.70 -26.78
C GLY A 139 -7.68 7.63 -25.67
N HIS A 140 -7.27 7.28 -24.44
CA HIS A 140 -8.15 7.15 -23.27
C HIS A 140 -7.58 7.86 -22.04
N GLU A 141 -6.83 8.93 -22.29
CA GLU A 141 -6.17 9.72 -21.25
C GLU A 141 -7.19 10.44 -20.34
N GLU A 142 -6.78 10.72 -19.11
CA GLU A 142 -7.52 11.63 -18.25
C GLU A 142 -7.62 13.02 -18.90
N ARG A 143 -8.79 13.64 -18.82
CA ARG A 143 -9.01 14.96 -19.42
C ARG A 143 -8.37 16.06 -18.59
N GLN A 144 -7.17 16.46 -18.96
CA GLN A 144 -6.36 17.47 -18.29
C GLN A 144 -5.94 18.59 -19.24
N GLY A 145 -5.47 19.72 -18.70
CA GLY A 145 -4.95 20.83 -19.49
C GLY A 145 -5.93 21.30 -20.58
N ALA A 146 -5.52 21.24 -21.83
CA ALA A 146 -6.33 21.67 -22.97
C ALA A 146 -7.53 20.74 -23.28
N SER A 147 -7.47 19.48 -22.88
CA SER A 147 -8.57 18.50 -23.05
C SER A 147 -9.64 18.55 -21.94
N ARG A 148 -9.45 19.41 -20.93
CA ARG A 148 -10.34 19.54 -19.78
C ARG A 148 -11.80 19.79 -20.20
N ILE A 149 -12.75 19.17 -19.52
CA ILE A 149 -14.18 19.40 -19.70
C ILE A 149 -14.49 20.87 -19.43
N LYS A 150 -15.22 21.52 -20.33
CA LYS A 150 -15.54 22.95 -20.21
C LYS A 150 -16.58 23.27 -19.12
N GLY A 151 -17.34 22.27 -18.66
CA GLY A 151 -18.35 22.43 -17.60
C GLY A 151 -19.62 23.18 -18.01
N ALA A 152 -19.59 23.96 -19.08
CA ALA A 152 -20.71 24.70 -19.62
C ALA A 152 -20.71 24.68 -21.15
N VAL A 153 -21.91 24.74 -21.76
CA VAL A 153 -22.12 24.96 -23.19
C VAL A 153 -22.51 26.41 -23.37
N HIS A 154 -21.73 27.15 -24.19
CA HIS A 154 -22.05 28.54 -24.49
C HIS A 154 -23.16 28.61 -25.58
N GLY A 155 -24.06 29.53 -25.42
CA GLY A 155 -25.20 29.74 -26.29
C GLY A 155 -26.53 29.33 -25.66
N SER A 156 -27.63 29.54 -26.39
CA SER A 156 -28.97 29.16 -25.95
C SER A 156 -29.38 27.87 -26.64
N ASN A 157 -29.61 26.82 -25.87
CA ASN A 157 -30.12 25.53 -26.36
C ASN A 157 -31.17 25.02 -25.37
N ALA A 158 -32.37 24.76 -25.84
CA ALA A 158 -33.52 24.36 -25.01
C ALA A 158 -33.31 23.01 -24.30
N ASP A 159 -32.46 22.14 -24.87
CA ASP A 159 -32.22 20.77 -24.37
C ASP A 159 -30.90 20.64 -23.56
N THR A 160 -30.28 21.77 -23.19
CA THR A 160 -29.02 21.74 -22.47
C THR A 160 -29.26 21.46 -21.00
N GLN A 161 -28.83 20.29 -20.51
CA GLN A 161 -28.77 19.96 -19.09
C GLN A 161 -27.59 20.67 -18.42
N ASN A 162 -27.82 21.29 -17.28
CA ASN A 162 -26.76 21.83 -16.44
C ASN A 162 -26.01 20.71 -15.70
N TRP A 163 -24.93 21.09 -15.01
CA TRP A 163 -24.05 20.12 -14.31
C TRP A 163 -24.80 19.35 -13.20
N ALA A 164 -25.64 20.04 -12.42
CA ALA A 164 -26.41 19.43 -11.33
C ALA A 164 -27.45 18.43 -11.88
N GLU A 165 -28.17 18.80 -12.94
CA GLU A 165 -29.14 17.91 -13.59
C GLU A 165 -28.50 16.62 -14.13
N LYS A 166 -27.33 16.73 -14.77
CA LYS A 166 -26.59 15.54 -15.24
C LYS A 166 -26.19 14.63 -14.08
N LYS A 167 -25.74 15.22 -12.97
CA LYS A 167 -25.38 14.48 -11.78
C LYS A 167 -26.59 13.79 -11.12
N GLU A 168 -27.72 14.47 -11.04
CA GLU A 168 -28.97 13.88 -10.52
C GLU A 168 -29.44 12.70 -11.37
N ILE A 169 -29.32 12.79 -12.71
CA ILE A 169 -29.63 11.70 -13.62
C ILE A 169 -28.70 10.51 -13.36
N GLU A 170 -27.39 10.76 -13.32
CA GLU A 170 -26.40 9.72 -13.03
C GLU A 170 -26.69 9.02 -11.68
N GLU A 171 -26.97 9.78 -10.62
CA GLU A 171 -27.30 9.26 -9.29
C GLU A 171 -28.58 8.41 -9.26
N LYS A 172 -29.55 8.70 -10.12
CA LYS A 172 -30.80 7.95 -10.26
C LYS A 172 -30.66 6.69 -11.11
N GLU A 173 -29.78 6.73 -12.10
CA GLU A 173 -29.65 5.66 -13.09
C GLU A 173 -28.56 4.65 -12.75
N LEU A 174 -27.40 5.11 -12.24
CA LEU A 174 -26.26 4.25 -11.97
C LEU A 174 -26.54 3.29 -10.82
N GLY A 175 -26.42 2.00 -11.11
CA GLY A 175 -26.77 0.91 -10.19
C GLY A 175 -28.22 0.42 -10.30
N TYR A 176 -29.05 1.10 -11.10
CA TYR A 176 -30.44 0.72 -11.35
C TYR A 176 -30.69 0.42 -12.84
N SER A 177 -30.99 1.45 -13.63
CA SER A 177 -31.18 1.29 -15.08
C SER A 177 -29.86 1.18 -15.85
N VAL A 178 -28.79 1.74 -15.31
CA VAL A 178 -27.42 1.65 -15.87
C VAL A 178 -26.55 0.88 -14.86
N GLN A 179 -26.00 -0.25 -15.29
CA GLN A 179 -25.14 -1.04 -14.40
C GLN A 179 -23.70 -0.47 -14.36
N PRO A 180 -23.04 -0.47 -13.20
CA PRO A 180 -21.63 -0.10 -13.12
C PRO A 180 -20.76 -1.13 -13.82
N TYR A 181 -19.70 -0.67 -14.49
CA TYR A 181 -18.67 -1.57 -15.00
C TYR A 181 -17.80 -2.14 -13.87
N ALA A 182 -17.50 -1.32 -12.88
CA ALA A 182 -16.74 -1.73 -11.70
C ALA A 182 -17.52 -1.45 -10.40
N LEU A 183 -17.49 -2.42 -9.49
CA LEU A 183 -17.98 -2.24 -8.13
C LEU A 183 -16.82 -2.33 -7.15
N VAL A 184 -16.67 -1.32 -6.31
CA VAL A 184 -15.67 -1.26 -5.25
C VAL A 184 -16.35 -1.48 -3.90
N VAL A 185 -16.04 -2.58 -3.23
CA VAL A 185 -16.56 -2.90 -1.91
C VAL A 185 -15.58 -2.42 -0.84
N GLY A 186 -15.99 -1.41 -0.08
CA GLY A 186 -15.20 -0.71 0.92
C GLY A 186 -14.85 0.71 0.49
N GLY A 187 -15.42 1.69 1.18
CA GLY A 187 -15.31 3.13 0.91
C GLY A 187 -14.36 3.86 1.88
N GLY A 188 -13.27 3.19 2.31
CA GLY A 188 -12.15 3.84 2.98
C GLY A 188 -11.26 4.61 1.99
N GLN A 189 -10.05 5.04 2.44
CA GLN A 189 -9.10 5.76 1.59
C GLN A 189 -8.80 5.05 0.26
N GLY A 190 -8.67 3.72 0.27
CA GLY A 190 -8.42 2.95 -0.95
C GLY A 190 -9.57 3.03 -1.93
N GLY A 191 -10.80 2.70 -1.48
CA GLY A 191 -11.98 2.74 -2.37
C GLY A 191 -12.27 4.14 -2.90
N ILE A 192 -12.12 5.17 -2.07
CA ILE A 192 -12.30 6.58 -2.48
C ILE A 192 -11.24 6.99 -3.52
N ALA A 193 -9.97 6.64 -3.29
CA ALA A 193 -8.89 6.94 -4.23
C ALA A 193 -9.12 6.28 -5.60
N LEU A 194 -9.50 5.01 -5.60
CA LEU A 194 -9.80 4.26 -6.82
C LEU A 194 -11.06 4.79 -7.52
N GLY A 195 -12.11 5.10 -6.76
CA GLY A 195 -13.33 5.70 -7.30
C GLY A 195 -13.06 7.04 -7.97
N ALA A 196 -12.18 7.87 -7.41
CA ALA A 196 -11.75 9.12 -8.03
C ALA A 196 -10.99 8.88 -9.34
N ARG A 197 -10.09 7.88 -9.39
CA ARG A 197 -9.42 7.48 -10.65
C ARG A 197 -10.43 7.04 -11.71
N PHE A 198 -11.37 6.19 -11.36
CA PHE A 198 -12.42 5.76 -12.28
C PHE A 198 -13.25 6.94 -12.81
N ARG A 199 -13.57 7.91 -11.92
CA ARG A 199 -14.29 9.13 -12.32
C ARG A 199 -13.51 9.92 -13.38
N GLN A 200 -12.21 10.13 -13.17
CA GLN A 200 -11.36 10.87 -14.12
C GLN A 200 -11.14 10.11 -15.44
N LEU A 201 -11.08 8.79 -15.39
CA LEU A 201 -10.93 7.92 -16.57
C LEU A 201 -12.27 7.62 -17.28
N GLY A 202 -13.40 8.08 -16.74
CA GLY A 202 -14.73 7.83 -17.32
C GLY A 202 -15.16 6.37 -17.26
N VAL A 203 -14.71 5.60 -16.27
CA VAL A 203 -15.17 4.23 -15.99
C VAL A 203 -16.40 4.30 -15.10
N PRO A 204 -17.59 3.80 -15.54
CA PRO A 204 -18.78 3.75 -14.69
C PRO A 204 -18.52 2.82 -13.49
N ALA A 205 -18.43 3.40 -12.29
CA ALA A 205 -18.11 2.64 -11.09
C ALA A 205 -18.92 3.14 -9.90
N ILE A 206 -19.21 2.24 -8.95
CA ILE A 206 -19.82 2.57 -7.67
C ILE A 206 -18.88 2.10 -6.57
N VAL A 207 -18.67 2.95 -5.56
CA VAL A 207 -18.03 2.60 -4.29
C VAL A 207 -19.12 2.40 -3.26
N VAL A 208 -19.17 1.24 -2.62
CA VAL A 208 -20.15 0.93 -1.57
C VAL A 208 -19.48 0.82 -0.21
N ASP A 209 -20.09 1.39 0.82
CA ASP A 209 -19.63 1.25 2.20
C ASP A 209 -20.80 1.22 3.20
N ARG A 210 -20.65 0.37 4.22
CA ARG A 210 -21.62 0.22 5.30
C ARG A 210 -21.73 1.44 6.23
N ALA A 211 -20.69 2.30 6.24
CA ALA A 211 -20.65 3.49 7.06
C ALA A 211 -21.72 4.52 6.63
N GLU A 212 -22.11 5.37 7.55
CA GLU A 212 -23.13 6.39 7.31
C GLU A 212 -22.66 7.45 6.31
N ARG A 213 -21.33 7.77 6.33
CA ARG A 213 -20.72 8.76 5.44
C ARG A 213 -19.24 8.43 5.16
N PRO A 214 -18.68 8.94 4.06
CA PRO A 214 -17.25 8.78 3.78
C PRO A 214 -16.39 9.30 4.94
N GLY A 215 -15.32 8.58 5.25
CA GLY A 215 -14.39 8.94 6.34
C GLY A 215 -14.76 8.43 7.73
N ASP A 216 -15.93 7.81 7.92
CA ASP A 216 -16.33 7.27 9.22
C ASP A 216 -15.46 6.10 9.69
N GLN A 217 -14.75 5.42 8.76
CA GLN A 217 -13.72 4.44 9.09
C GLN A 217 -12.60 5.04 9.96
N TRP A 218 -12.29 6.33 9.79
CA TRP A 218 -11.33 7.08 10.61
C TRP A 218 -12.00 7.67 11.85
N ARG A 219 -13.16 8.32 11.72
CA ARG A 219 -13.89 8.92 12.85
C ARG A 219 -14.25 7.90 13.91
N GLY A 220 -14.59 6.66 13.53
CA GLY A 220 -14.94 5.57 14.42
C GLY A 220 -13.76 4.94 15.19
N ARG A 221 -12.52 5.39 14.97
CA ARG A 221 -11.34 4.92 15.72
C ARG A 221 -11.24 5.64 17.08
N TYR A 222 -10.36 5.14 17.96
CA TYR A 222 -10.13 5.75 19.28
C TYR A 222 -9.75 7.24 19.17
N LYS A 223 -10.19 8.05 20.15
CA LYS A 223 -10.16 9.53 20.10
C LYS A 223 -8.76 10.12 19.86
N SER A 224 -7.73 9.51 20.42
CA SER A 224 -6.36 10.01 20.36
C SER A 224 -5.61 9.69 19.07
N LEU A 225 -6.22 8.99 18.11
CA LEU A 225 -5.54 8.60 16.88
C LEU A 225 -5.16 9.80 16.03
N CYS A 226 -3.87 9.93 15.76
CA CYS A 226 -3.28 10.72 14.70
C CYS A 226 -2.60 9.80 13.70
N LEU A 227 -2.40 10.27 12.47
CA LEU A 227 -1.45 9.63 11.57
C LEU A 227 -0.05 9.73 12.16
N HIS A 228 0.74 8.69 12.01
CA HIS A 228 2.13 8.66 12.47
C HIS A 228 3.10 8.97 11.32
N ASP A 229 2.62 8.93 10.09
CA ASP A 229 3.32 9.31 8.87
C ASP A 229 3.10 10.81 8.58
N PRO A 230 4.04 11.48 7.89
CA PRO A 230 3.95 12.91 7.65
C PRO A 230 2.97 13.25 6.51
N VAL A 231 2.38 14.43 6.61
CA VAL A 231 1.35 14.95 5.68
C VAL A 231 1.74 14.89 4.20
N TRP A 232 3.02 15.01 3.85
CA TRP A 232 3.53 14.89 2.47
C TRP A 232 3.42 13.48 1.92
N TYR A 233 3.39 12.49 2.80
CA TYR A 233 3.24 11.06 2.45
C TYR A 233 1.79 10.65 2.25
N ASP A 234 0.85 11.27 2.97
CA ASP A 234 -0.49 10.72 3.25
C ASP A 234 -1.65 11.24 2.39
N HIS A 235 -1.46 12.19 1.46
CA HIS A 235 -2.60 12.69 0.67
C HIS A 235 -3.06 11.69 -0.42
N LEU A 236 -4.31 11.82 -0.87
CA LEU A 236 -4.89 11.04 -1.97
C LEU A 236 -4.55 11.62 -3.36
N PRO A 237 -4.86 10.92 -4.48
CA PRO A 237 -4.66 11.43 -5.83
C PRO A 237 -5.32 12.78 -6.06
N TYR A 238 -4.79 13.59 -6.97
CA TYR A 238 -5.34 14.86 -7.46
C TYR A 238 -5.34 16.04 -6.47
N LEU A 239 -5.62 15.80 -5.17
CA LEU A 239 -5.75 16.85 -4.17
C LEU A 239 -4.74 16.64 -3.04
N PRO A 240 -3.61 17.35 -3.02
CA PRO A 240 -2.70 17.37 -1.87
C PRO A 240 -3.37 18.03 -0.67
N PHE A 241 -2.89 17.72 0.53
CA PHE A 241 -3.34 18.44 1.72
C PHE A 241 -2.92 19.92 1.65
N PRO A 242 -3.69 20.83 2.27
CA PRO A 242 -3.33 22.24 2.34
C PRO A 242 -1.98 22.46 3.04
N PRO A 243 -1.18 23.46 2.63
CA PRO A 243 0.17 23.70 3.20
C PRO A 243 0.18 23.98 4.71
N ASN A 244 -0.95 24.38 5.27
CA ASN A 244 -1.10 24.69 6.70
C ASN A 244 -1.67 23.53 7.52
N TRP A 245 -1.72 22.32 6.96
CA TRP A 245 -2.16 21.14 7.72
C TRP A 245 -1.10 20.72 8.73
N PRO A 246 -1.51 20.12 9.87
CA PRO A 246 -0.55 19.56 10.81
C PRO A 246 0.26 18.45 10.14
N VAL A 247 1.53 18.34 10.50
CA VAL A 247 2.43 17.30 9.95
C VAL A 247 1.85 15.91 10.19
N PHE A 248 1.30 15.67 11.36
CA PHE A 248 0.60 14.44 11.72
C PHE A 248 -0.90 14.73 11.83
N ALA A 249 -1.66 14.29 10.84
CA ALA A 249 -3.06 14.64 10.74
C ALA A 249 -3.94 13.84 11.72
N PRO A 250 -4.78 14.51 12.56
CA PRO A 250 -5.73 13.83 13.42
C PRO A 250 -6.80 13.08 12.63
N LYS A 251 -7.27 11.94 13.17
CA LYS A 251 -8.22 11.04 12.51
C LYS A 251 -9.52 11.72 12.03
N ASP A 252 -10.06 12.63 12.84
CA ASP A 252 -11.32 13.32 12.49
C ASP A 252 -11.11 14.27 11.32
N LYS A 253 -9.94 14.94 11.27
CA LYS A 253 -9.54 15.79 10.15
C LYS A 253 -9.37 14.99 8.87
N ILE A 254 -8.80 13.78 8.94
CA ILE A 254 -8.74 12.84 7.81
C ILE A 254 -10.14 12.39 7.41
N GLY A 255 -11.02 12.07 8.36
CA GLY A 255 -12.40 11.72 8.09
C GLY A 255 -13.14 12.81 7.33
N ASP A 256 -13.03 14.06 7.77
CA ASP A 256 -13.65 15.23 7.13
C ASP A 256 -13.06 15.49 5.74
N TRP A 257 -11.75 15.29 5.58
CA TRP A 257 -11.09 15.38 4.27
C TRP A 257 -11.61 14.34 3.28
N LEU A 258 -11.72 13.09 3.69
CA LEU A 258 -12.23 12.01 2.84
C LEU A 258 -13.70 12.27 2.42
N GLU A 259 -14.53 12.80 3.31
CA GLU A 259 -15.90 13.19 2.98
C GLU A 259 -15.94 14.33 1.96
N MET A 260 -15.19 15.41 2.20
CA MET A 260 -15.03 16.51 1.25
C MET A 260 -14.47 16.04 -0.09
N TYR A 261 -13.40 15.23 -0.06
CA TYR A 261 -12.73 14.69 -1.24
C TYR A 261 -13.69 13.88 -2.11
N THR A 262 -14.45 12.96 -1.50
CA THR A 262 -15.46 12.14 -2.18
C THR A 262 -16.48 13.02 -2.91
N LYS A 263 -16.94 14.06 -2.24
CA LYS A 263 -17.92 15.02 -2.78
C LYS A 263 -17.34 15.89 -3.91
N VAL A 264 -16.13 16.43 -3.72
CA VAL A 264 -15.49 17.34 -4.70
C VAL A 264 -15.01 16.58 -5.93
N MET A 265 -14.52 15.34 -5.77
CA MET A 265 -14.12 14.48 -6.87
C MET A 265 -15.31 13.77 -7.55
N GLU A 266 -16.53 14.00 -7.05
CA GLU A 266 -17.79 13.43 -7.57
C GLU A 266 -17.74 11.91 -7.71
N VAL A 267 -17.15 11.25 -6.71
CA VAL A 267 -17.10 9.78 -6.68
C VAL A 267 -18.52 9.23 -6.48
N PRO A 268 -19.02 8.34 -7.35
CA PRO A 268 -20.30 7.66 -7.11
C PRO A 268 -20.17 6.75 -5.88
N TYR A 269 -20.60 7.26 -4.73
CA TYR A 269 -20.41 6.63 -3.42
C TYR A 269 -21.75 6.35 -2.76
N TRP A 270 -22.00 5.08 -2.43
CA TRP A 270 -23.20 4.63 -1.73
C TRP A 270 -22.88 4.36 -0.26
N SER A 271 -23.23 5.29 0.61
CA SER A 271 -23.20 5.13 2.06
C SER A 271 -24.27 4.16 2.53
N LYS A 272 -24.16 3.66 3.77
CA LYS A 272 -25.09 2.70 4.40
C LYS A 272 -25.40 1.50 3.51
N THR A 273 -24.40 1.08 2.72
CA THR A 273 -24.56 0.01 1.73
C THR A 273 -23.64 -1.14 2.08
N THR A 274 -24.24 -2.27 2.41
CA THR A 274 -23.54 -3.50 2.79
C THR A 274 -23.62 -4.53 1.66
N ALA A 275 -22.49 -4.95 1.12
CA ALA A 275 -22.44 -6.10 0.21
C ALA A 275 -22.75 -7.39 0.99
N LYS A 276 -23.76 -8.14 0.54
CA LYS A 276 -24.27 -9.34 1.22
C LYS A 276 -23.77 -10.62 0.59
N SER A 277 -23.72 -10.66 -0.74
CA SER A 277 -23.22 -11.80 -1.49
C SER A 277 -22.75 -11.38 -2.88
N ALA A 278 -21.83 -12.15 -3.44
CA ALA A 278 -21.40 -11.99 -4.83
C ALA A 278 -21.24 -13.37 -5.48
N THR A 279 -21.58 -13.45 -6.76
CA THR A 279 -21.45 -14.68 -7.57
C THR A 279 -20.91 -14.30 -8.94
N TYR A 280 -19.95 -15.05 -9.45
CA TYR A 280 -19.36 -14.84 -10.77
C TYR A 280 -19.96 -15.78 -11.80
N ASP A 281 -20.41 -15.24 -12.93
CA ASP A 281 -20.84 -16.02 -14.09
C ASP A 281 -19.67 -16.13 -15.08
N GLU A 282 -19.09 -17.32 -15.17
CA GLU A 282 -17.94 -17.63 -16.04
C GLU A 282 -18.29 -17.46 -17.54
N THR A 283 -19.55 -17.59 -17.94
CA THR A 283 -19.99 -17.46 -19.33
C THR A 283 -20.21 -16.01 -19.70
N ALA A 284 -20.93 -15.25 -18.86
CA ALA A 284 -21.18 -13.83 -19.07
C ALA A 284 -19.99 -12.94 -18.72
N LYS A 285 -18.98 -13.49 -18.01
CA LYS A 285 -17.85 -12.76 -17.45
C LYS A 285 -18.32 -11.56 -16.60
N GLU A 286 -19.28 -11.82 -15.72
CA GLU A 286 -19.98 -10.79 -14.97
C GLU A 286 -20.25 -11.25 -13.54
N TRP A 287 -20.15 -10.32 -12.61
CA TRP A 287 -20.56 -10.53 -11.22
C TRP A 287 -22.04 -10.22 -11.04
N THR A 288 -22.71 -10.97 -10.18
CA THR A 288 -23.98 -10.59 -9.58
C THR A 288 -23.72 -10.32 -8.10
N VAL A 289 -23.90 -9.07 -7.67
CA VAL A 289 -23.63 -8.64 -6.30
C VAL A 289 -24.93 -8.14 -5.68
N VAL A 290 -25.34 -8.75 -4.58
CA VAL A 290 -26.49 -8.32 -3.78
C VAL A 290 -26.00 -7.36 -2.71
N VAL A 291 -26.52 -6.16 -2.69
CA VAL A 291 -26.22 -5.15 -1.66
C VAL A 291 -27.49 -4.76 -0.92
N ASP A 292 -27.36 -4.47 0.36
CA ASP A 292 -28.39 -3.83 1.20
C ASP A 292 -28.04 -2.35 1.30
N ARG A 293 -28.82 -1.51 0.64
CA ARG A 293 -28.67 -0.05 0.63
C ARG A 293 -29.70 0.61 1.54
N ASP A 294 -29.31 0.89 2.78
CA ASP A 294 -30.18 1.52 3.81
C ASP A 294 -31.52 0.78 4.00
N GLY A 295 -31.48 -0.57 3.96
CA GLY A 295 -32.65 -1.45 4.10
C GLY A 295 -33.33 -1.84 2.79
N GLU A 296 -32.85 -1.36 1.64
CA GLU A 296 -33.32 -1.76 0.31
C GLU A 296 -32.32 -2.74 -0.32
N GLU A 297 -32.82 -3.90 -0.77
CA GLU A 297 -32.00 -4.84 -1.52
C GLU A 297 -31.85 -4.40 -2.98
N VAL A 298 -30.60 -4.22 -3.42
CA VAL A 298 -30.26 -3.85 -4.80
C VAL A 298 -29.33 -4.89 -5.39
N ILE A 299 -29.59 -5.29 -6.63
CA ILE A 299 -28.75 -6.23 -7.38
C ILE A 299 -27.91 -5.46 -8.39
N LEU A 300 -26.59 -5.51 -8.23
CA LEU A 300 -25.62 -4.91 -9.13
C LEU A 300 -24.97 -5.99 -10.02
N ARG A 301 -24.67 -5.63 -11.25
CA ARG A 301 -24.07 -6.54 -12.25
C ARG A 301 -22.78 -5.95 -12.85
N PRO A 302 -21.73 -5.77 -12.04
CA PRO A 302 -20.47 -5.24 -12.56
C PRO A 302 -19.68 -6.29 -13.33
N LYS A 303 -18.87 -5.84 -14.30
CA LYS A 303 -17.87 -6.70 -14.94
C LYS A 303 -16.64 -6.90 -14.04
N GLN A 304 -16.30 -5.91 -13.21
CA GLN A 304 -15.13 -5.93 -12.34
C GLN A 304 -15.55 -5.77 -10.88
N LEU A 305 -15.07 -6.65 -10.00
CA LEU A 305 -15.30 -6.58 -8.57
C LEU A 305 -13.98 -6.29 -7.84
N VAL A 306 -13.94 -5.21 -7.07
CA VAL A 306 -12.76 -4.79 -6.31
C VAL A 306 -13.03 -4.83 -4.82
N MET A 307 -12.26 -5.61 -4.08
CA MET A 307 -12.28 -5.62 -2.62
C MET A 307 -11.32 -4.54 -2.09
N ALA A 308 -11.87 -3.47 -1.55
CA ALA A 308 -11.15 -2.37 -0.89
C ALA A 308 -11.46 -2.31 0.62
N THR A 309 -11.66 -3.47 1.23
CA THR A 309 -12.13 -3.64 2.62
C THR A 309 -11.06 -3.35 3.68
N GLY A 310 -9.83 -3.05 3.24
CA GLY A 310 -8.71 -2.65 4.09
C GLY A 310 -7.96 -3.82 4.73
N MET A 311 -6.63 -3.67 4.82
CA MET A 311 -5.75 -4.61 5.52
C MET A 311 -6.08 -4.73 7.00
N SER A 312 -6.64 -3.66 7.60
CA SER A 312 -7.07 -3.58 8.99
C SER A 312 -8.59 -3.62 9.12
N GLY A 313 -9.29 -4.30 8.21
CA GLY A 313 -10.75 -4.37 8.17
C GLY A 313 -11.34 -5.55 8.95
N LYS A 314 -10.73 -6.72 8.88
CA LYS A 314 -11.22 -7.93 9.56
C LYS A 314 -10.46 -8.14 10.87
N LYS A 315 -11.09 -7.83 12.00
CA LYS A 315 -10.48 -7.98 13.33
C LYS A 315 -10.08 -9.43 13.60
N ASN A 316 -8.92 -9.62 14.23
CA ASN A 316 -8.42 -10.91 14.68
C ASN A 316 -8.44 -10.97 16.21
N VAL A 317 -9.45 -11.61 16.77
CA VAL A 317 -9.54 -11.88 18.21
C VAL A 317 -9.26 -13.37 18.41
N PRO A 318 -8.14 -13.74 19.06
CA PRO A 318 -7.87 -15.13 19.39
C PRO A 318 -8.96 -15.69 20.30
N ASN A 319 -9.31 -16.96 20.10
CA ASN A 319 -10.26 -17.64 20.96
C ASN A 319 -9.51 -18.25 22.17
N PHE A 320 -9.43 -17.51 23.27
CA PHE A 320 -8.82 -17.98 24.50
C PHE A 320 -9.82 -18.77 25.35
N PRO A 321 -9.41 -19.86 26.00
CA PRO A 321 -10.27 -20.55 26.98
C PRO A 321 -10.77 -19.59 28.06
N GLY A 322 -12.04 -19.67 28.44
CA GLY A 322 -12.64 -18.89 29.53
C GLY A 322 -13.03 -17.45 29.21
N MET A 323 -12.96 -17.02 27.95
CA MET A 323 -13.38 -15.65 27.54
C MET A 323 -14.84 -15.36 27.92
N ASP A 324 -15.71 -16.35 27.86
CA ASP A 324 -17.13 -16.27 28.23
C ASP A 324 -17.39 -16.22 29.74
N GLU A 325 -16.39 -16.56 30.55
CA GLU A 325 -16.45 -16.50 32.02
C GLU A 325 -16.02 -15.13 32.59
N PHE A 326 -15.39 -14.28 31.77
CA PHE A 326 -14.87 -13.00 32.24
C PHE A 326 -15.99 -12.07 32.69
N GLU A 327 -15.86 -11.56 33.93
CA GLU A 327 -16.88 -10.70 34.54
C GLU A 327 -16.73 -9.21 34.20
N GLY A 328 -15.63 -8.82 33.53
CA GLY A 328 -15.37 -7.45 33.03
C GLY A 328 -15.77 -7.25 31.58
N GLU A 329 -15.35 -6.14 31.01
CA GLU A 329 -15.54 -5.82 29.60
C GLU A 329 -14.39 -6.34 28.75
N GLN A 330 -14.65 -6.75 27.51
CA GLN A 330 -13.63 -7.13 26.56
C GLN A 330 -14.00 -6.77 25.13
N HIS A 331 -13.07 -6.23 24.37
CA HIS A 331 -13.28 -5.87 22.98
C HIS A 331 -11.97 -5.80 22.19
N HIS A 332 -12.08 -5.82 20.86
CA HIS A 332 -10.94 -5.60 19.99
C HIS A 332 -10.55 -4.10 19.96
N SER A 333 -9.26 -3.80 19.74
CA SER A 333 -8.74 -2.42 19.66
C SER A 333 -9.49 -1.51 18.67
N SER A 334 -10.05 -2.07 17.59
CA SER A 334 -10.87 -1.32 16.62
C SER A 334 -12.22 -0.87 17.16
N GLU A 335 -12.66 -1.43 18.27
CA GLU A 335 -13.94 -1.13 18.94
C GLU A 335 -13.74 -0.33 20.24
N HIS A 336 -12.48 0.04 20.56
CA HIS A 336 -12.15 0.78 21.77
C HIS A 336 -12.71 2.20 21.71
N PRO A 337 -13.66 2.59 22.62
CA PRO A 337 -14.34 3.89 22.51
C PRO A 337 -13.47 5.07 22.98
N GLY A 338 -12.36 4.78 23.65
CA GLY A 338 -11.49 5.75 24.32
C GLY A 338 -11.41 5.52 25.82
N PRO A 339 -10.60 6.31 26.54
CA PRO A 339 -10.26 6.03 27.94
C PRO A 339 -11.31 6.47 28.98
N ASP A 340 -12.22 7.38 28.63
CA ASP A 340 -13.06 8.12 29.58
C ASP A 340 -13.92 7.22 30.49
N ALA A 341 -14.41 6.09 29.97
CA ALA A 341 -15.24 5.14 30.70
C ALA A 341 -14.46 4.25 31.69
N TYR A 342 -13.12 4.29 31.65
CA TYR A 342 -12.25 3.35 32.35
C TYR A 342 -11.41 3.99 33.44
N VAL A 343 -11.65 5.25 33.77
CA VAL A 343 -10.96 5.95 34.88
C VAL A 343 -11.18 5.19 36.20
N GLY A 344 -10.08 4.88 36.90
CA GLY A 344 -10.09 4.10 38.14
C GLY A 344 -10.25 2.58 37.96
N LYS A 345 -10.29 2.08 36.72
CA LYS A 345 -10.33 0.65 36.38
C LYS A 345 -8.91 0.14 36.04
N ARG A 346 -8.76 -1.18 36.10
CA ARG A 346 -7.55 -1.90 35.66
C ARG A 346 -7.78 -2.38 34.24
N VAL A 347 -6.89 -2.04 33.35
CA VAL A 347 -7.00 -2.41 31.93
C VAL A 347 -5.78 -3.23 31.50
N VAL A 348 -6.00 -4.37 30.89
CA VAL A 348 -4.97 -5.17 30.23
C VAL A 348 -5.13 -5.02 28.72
N VAL A 349 -4.08 -4.52 28.05
CA VAL A 349 -4.02 -4.42 26.58
C VAL A 349 -3.14 -5.54 26.06
N VAL A 350 -3.74 -6.50 25.35
CA VAL A 350 -3.06 -7.66 24.78
C VAL A 350 -2.46 -7.29 23.42
N GLY A 351 -1.15 -7.07 23.36
CA GLY A 351 -0.40 -6.64 22.19
C GLY A 351 0.57 -5.51 22.48
N SER A 352 1.48 -5.24 21.54
CA SER A 352 2.56 -4.25 21.69
C SER A 352 2.90 -3.50 20.39
N ASN A 353 1.98 -3.45 19.42
CA ASN A 353 2.13 -2.68 18.18
C ASN A 353 1.40 -1.33 18.26
N ASN A 354 1.22 -0.61 17.14
CA ASN A 354 0.63 0.74 17.09
C ASN A 354 -0.62 0.89 17.98
N SER A 355 -1.67 0.10 17.74
CA SER A 355 -2.93 0.23 18.50
C SER A 355 -2.75 0.00 20.01
N ALA A 356 -1.87 -0.93 20.42
CA ALA A 356 -1.61 -1.19 21.82
C ALA A 356 -0.94 0.00 22.49
N HIS A 357 0.09 0.55 21.88
CA HIS A 357 0.82 1.71 22.40
C HIS A 357 -0.08 2.94 22.53
N ASP A 358 -0.81 3.28 21.47
CA ASP A 358 -1.70 4.45 21.46
C ASP A 358 -2.82 4.35 22.51
N ILE A 359 -3.42 3.15 22.63
CA ILE A 359 -4.48 2.91 23.61
C ILE A 359 -3.89 2.95 25.03
N CYS A 360 -2.73 2.32 25.28
CA CYS A 360 -2.07 2.37 26.59
C CYS A 360 -1.72 3.80 26.99
N LYS A 361 -1.19 4.62 26.06
CA LYS A 361 -0.90 6.03 26.32
C LYS A 361 -2.15 6.81 26.69
N ALA A 362 -3.21 6.71 25.90
CA ALA A 362 -4.46 7.41 26.17
C ALA A 362 -5.09 7.01 27.51
N LEU A 363 -5.06 5.72 27.87
CA LEU A 363 -5.51 5.20 29.16
C LEU A 363 -4.67 5.77 30.31
N TYR A 364 -3.35 5.73 30.19
CA TYR A 364 -2.44 6.26 31.22
C TYR A 364 -2.65 7.76 31.44
N GLU A 365 -2.74 8.56 30.38
CA GLU A 365 -2.93 10.02 30.43
C GLU A 365 -4.25 10.43 31.12
N THR A 366 -5.23 9.54 31.19
CA THR A 366 -6.51 9.75 31.89
C THR A 366 -6.54 9.13 33.30
N GLY A 367 -5.44 8.59 33.78
CA GLY A 367 -5.32 8.03 35.13
C GLY A 367 -5.84 6.60 35.28
N VAL A 368 -5.91 5.84 34.20
CA VAL A 368 -6.26 4.42 34.21
C VAL A 368 -5.03 3.57 34.59
N ASP A 369 -5.23 2.54 35.40
CA ASP A 369 -4.19 1.53 35.70
C ASP A 369 -4.07 0.56 34.51
N VAL A 370 -3.08 0.80 33.64
CA VAL A 370 -2.91 0.07 32.39
C VAL A 370 -1.69 -0.84 32.39
N THR A 371 -1.89 -2.06 31.92
CA THR A 371 -0.83 -3.06 31.67
C THR A 371 -0.79 -3.42 30.19
N MET A 372 0.37 -3.23 29.56
CA MET A 372 0.65 -3.74 28.21
C MET A 372 1.18 -5.16 28.31
N LEU A 373 0.56 -6.10 27.60
CA LEU A 373 1.01 -7.49 27.52
C LEU A 373 1.70 -7.75 26.19
N GLN A 374 3.01 -7.97 26.22
CA GLN A 374 3.83 -8.23 25.06
C GLN A 374 4.14 -9.72 24.92
N ARG A 375 3.73 -10.34 23.80
CA ARG A 375 4.00 -11.76 23.50
C ARG A 375 5.28 -11.98 22.70
N SER A 376 5.62 -11.07 21.82
CA SER A 376 6.75 -11.17 20.88
C SER A 376 7.37 -9.81 20.63
N SER A 377 8.59 -9.80 20.10
CA SER A 377 9.30 -8.56 19.80
C SER A 377 8.52 -7.63 18.85
N THR A 378 8.70 -6.34 19.06
CA THR A 378 8.12 -5.27 18.25
C THR A 378 9.22 -4.31 17.85
N HIS A 379 9.24 -3.92 16.56
CA HIS A 379 10.10 -2.85 16.11
C HIS A 379 9.52 -1.51 16.55
N ILE A 380 10.33 -0.69 17.23
CA ILE A 380 9.97 0.68 17.61
C ILE A 380 10.84 1.64 16.81
N VAL A 381 10.23 2.65 16.22
CA VAL A 381 10.93 3.78 15.60
C VAL A 381 10.26 5.08 16.03
N LYS A 382 11.02 6.07 16.49
CA LYS A 382 10.46 7.39 16.79
C LYS A 382 9.98 8.04 15.50
N SER A 383 8.82 8.67 15.55
CA SER A 383 8.24 9.38 14.41
C SER A 383 9.19 10.45 13.86
N ASP A 384 9.86 11.21 14.75
CA ASP A 384 10.82 12.23 14.35
C ASP A 384 12.01 11.63 13.58
N SER A 385 12.62 10.54 14.09
CA SER A 385 13.75 9.87 13.44
C SER A 385 13.34 9.22 12.11
N LEU A 386 12.14 8.66 12.04
CA LEU A 386 11.58 8.12 10.80
C LEU A 386 11.42 9.22 9.74
N CYS A 387 10.81 10.36 10.12
CA CYS A 387 10.57 11.47 9.22
C CYS A 387 11.87 12.17 8.78
N GLU A 388 12.86 12.26 9.65
CA GLU A 388 14.13 12.92 9.34
C GLU A 388 15.05 12.05 8.48
N ILE A 389 15.26 10.80 8.87
CA ILE A 389 16.27 9.91 8.30
C ILE A 389 15.71 9.04 7.18
N ALA A 390 14.57 8.38 7.41
CA ALA A 390 14.05 7.40 6.45
C ALA A 390 13.18 8.03 5.35
N LEU A 391 12.44 9.09 5.64
CA LEU A 391 11.50 9.73 4.73
C LEU A 391 11.94 11.12 4.27
N GLY A 392 12.91 11.75 4.96
CA GLY A 392 13.21 13.18 4.82
C GLY A 392 13.59 13.65 3.42
N ASP A 393 14.22 12.81 2.62
CA ASP A 393 14.60 13.15 1.24
C ASP A 393 13.46 13.02 0.22
N LEU A 394 12.37 12.35 0.61
CA LEU A 394 11.22 12.10 -0.27
C LEU A 394 9.95 12.83 0.20
N TYR A 395 9.67 12.84 1.51
CA TYR A 395 8.39 13.28 2.06
C TYR A 395 8.60 14.22 3.25
N SER A 396 9.10 15.41 2.97
CA SER A 396 9.34 16.47 3.97
C SER A 396 9.25 17.86 3.34
N GLU A 397 9.25 18.91 4.17
CA GLU A 397 9.37 20.28 3.68
C GLU A 397 10.66 20.48 2.88
N ARG A 398 11.79 19.94 3.36
CA ARG A 398 13.09 19.96 2.64
C ARG A 398 12.99 19.32 1.26
N ALA A 399 12.28 18.20 1.13
CA ALA A 399 12.08 17.53 -0.15
C ALA A 399 11.27 18.41 -1.11
N VAL A 400 10.17 19.01 -0.63
CA VAL A 400 9.34 19.94 -1.42
C VAL A 400 10.15 21.16 -1.87
N GLU A 401 10.93 21.77 -0.99
CA GLU A 401 11.81 22.93 -1.29
C GLU A 401 12.89 22.57 -2.33
N SER A 402 13.36 21.32 -2.35
CA SER A 402 14.31 20.83 -3.37
C SER A 402 13.65 20.50 -4.70
N GLY A 403 12.32 20.64 -4.84
CA GLY A 403 11.57 20.32 -6.05
C GLY A 403 11.11 18.85 -6.16
N MET A 404 11.26 18.07 -5.08
CA MET A 404 10.72 16.70 -5.02
C MET A 404 9.18 16.74 -4.92
N THR A 405 8.52 16.41 -6.02
CA THR A 405 7.05 16.26 -5.99
C THR A 405 6.66 14.90 -5.39
N THR A 406 5.46 14.82 -4.81
CA THR A 406 4.97 13.54 -4.26
C THR A 406 4.96 12.43 -5.32
N ASN A 407 4.58 12.72 -6.56
CA ASN A 407 4.62 11.73 -7.63
C ASN A 407 6.04 11.24 -7.93
N LYS A 408 7.03 12.13 -7.90
CA LYS A 408 8.44 11.75 -8.09
C LYS A 408 8.94 10.93 -6.91
N ALA A 409 8.58 11.31 -5.68
CA ALA A 409 8.89 10.56 -4.47
C ALA A 409 8.29 9.14 -4.49
N ASP A 410 7.01 9.02 -4.87
CA ASP A 410 6.33 7.72 -5.02
C ASP A 410 7.04 6.82 -6.05
N LEU A 411 7.43 7.37 -7.20
CA LEU A 411 8.17 6.63 -8.23
C LEU A 411 9.59 6.29 -7.80
N THR A 412 10.27 7.17 -7.05
CA THR A 412 11.59 6.90 -6.47
C THR A 412 11.51 5.71 -5.53
N PHE A 413 10.53 5.69 -4.63
CA PHE A 413 10.31 4.56 -3.73
C PHE A 413 9.96 3.28 -4.51
N ALA A 414 9.10 3.38 -5.53
CA ALA A 414 8.73 2.26 -6.40
C ALA A 414 9.91 1.75 -7.26
N SER A 415 10.93 2.58 -7.52
CA SER A 415 12.08 2.17 -8.35
C SER A 415 13.05 1.20 -7.67
N LEU A 416 12.88 0.96 -6.35
CA LEU A 416 13.65 -0.02 -5.62
C LEU A 416 12.92 -1.37 -5.63
N PRO A 417 13.45 -2.41 -6.28
CA PRO A 417 12.91 -3.75 -6.21
C PRO A 417 12.92 -4.28 -4.77
N TYR A 418 11.84 -4.93 -4.36
CA TYR A 418 11.70 -5.42 -2.98
C TYR A 418 12.79 -6.42 -2.57
N ARG A 419 13.38 -7.14 -3.53
CA ARG A 419 14.48 -8.09 -3.28
C ARG A 419 15.70 -7.42 -2.65
N ILE A 420 16.06 -6.24 -3.12
CA ILE A 420 17.23 -5.50 -2.66
C ILE A 420 16.91 -4.34 -1.71
N MET A 421 15.63 -4.06 -1.48
CA MET A 421 15.23 -2.93 -0.64
C MET A 421 15.82 -3.00 0.78
N HIS A 422 15.97 -4.20 1.34
CA HIS A 422 16.58 -4.39 2.66
C HIS A 422 18.03 -3.86 2.72
N GLU A 423 18.79 -3.95 1.64
CA GLU A 423 20.18 -3.46 1.57
C GLU A 423 20.24 -1.93 1.76
N PHE A 424 19.22 -1.21 1.27
CA PHE A 424 19.10 0.24 1.47
C PHE A 424 18.52 0.60 2.84
N GLN A 425 17.66 -0.25 3.41
CA GLN A 425 17.03 0.02 4.68
C GLN A 425 17.92 -0.27 5.89
N ILE A 426 18.79 -1.29 5.83
CA ILE A 426 19.68 -1.64 6.94
C ILE A 426 20.53 -0.45 7.39
N PRO A 427 21.25 0.28 6.53
CA PRO A 427 22.04 1.44 6.94
C PRO A 427 21.19 2.55 7.58
N VAL A 428 19.98 2.79 7.05
CA VAL A 428 19.03 3.78 7.58
C VAL A 428 18.65 3.43 9.03
N TYR A 429 18.29 2.17 9.29
CA TYR A 429 17.91 1.76 10.64
C TYR A 429 19.11 1.59 11.60
N GLN A 430 20.32 1.37 11.10
CA GLN A 430 21.54 1.45 11.88
C GLN A 430 21.79 2.91 12.33
N GLN A 431 21.61 3.88 11.45
CA GLN A 431 21.73 5.29 11.80
C GLN A 431 20.67 5.72 12.83
N ILE A 432 19.42 5.29 12.66
CA ILE A 432 18.35 5.54 13.64
C ILE A 432 18.68 4.88 14.99
N ALA A 433 19.17 3.66 14.99
CA ALA A 433 19.54 2.95 16.21
C ALA A 433 20.67 3.65 16.99
N GLU A 434 21.65 4.21 16.30
CA GLU A 434 22.72 4.98 16.92
C GLU A 434 22.21 6.33 17.46
N GLN A 435 21.41 7.05 16.66
CA GLN A 435 20.82 8.34 17.07
C GLN A 435 19.94 8.20 18.31
N ASP A 436 19.12 7.16 18.37
CA ASP A 436 18.14 6.93 19.43
C ASP A 436 18.62 5.90 20.47
N LYS A 437 19.93 5.67 20.56
CA LYS A 437 20.53 4.62 21.39
C LYS A 437 20.06 4.65 22.86
N ASP A 438 20.08 5.82 23.51
CA ASP A 438 19.64 5.96 24.91
C ASP A 438 18.17 5.55 25.09
N PHE A 439 17.33 5.91 24.16
CA PHE A 439 15.91 5.52 24.15
C PHE A 439 15.75 4.00 24.08
N TYR A 440 16.45 3.35 23.15
CA TYR A 440 16.39 1.89 23.01
C TYR A 440 16.96 1.16 24.22
N ASP A 441 18.08 1.65 24.78
CA ASP A 441 18.68 1.08 26.00
C ASP A 441 17.71 1.14 27.19
N ARG A 442 16.96 2.24 27.35
CA ARG A 442 15.94 2.40 28.40
C ARG A 442 14.76 1.46 28.20
N LEU A 443 14.26 1.31 26.96
CA LEU A 443 13.18 0.37 26.63
C LEU A 443 13.58 -1.07 26.95
N GLN A 444 14.77 -1.50 26.53
CA GLN A 444 15.27 -2.85 26.81
C GLN A 444 15.47 -3.07 28.32
N LYS A 445 15.97 -2.07 29.05
CA LYS A 445 16.11 -2.13 30.51
C LYS A 445 14.75 -2.26 31.22
N ALA A 446 13.68 -1.68 30.66
CA ALA A 446 12.32 -1.85 31.15
C ALA A 446 11.72 -3.23 30.84
N GLY A 447 12.44 -4.08 30.10
CA GLY A 447 12.03 -5.45 29.74
C GLY A 447 11.28 -5.53 28.40
N PHE A 448 11.23 -4.44 27.61
CA PHE A 448 10.58 -4.47 26.30
C PHE A 448 11.37 -5.33 25.30
N GLN A 449 10.69 -6.26 24.66
CA GLN A 449 11.28 -7.10 23.60
C GLN A 449 11.31 -6.29 22.30
N LEU A 450 12.47 -5.69 22.05
CA LEU A 450 12.73 -4.84 20.87
C LEU A 450 13.37 -5.66 19.76
N ASP A 451 13.02 -5.36 18.50
CA ASP A 451 13.74 -5.85 17.31
C ASP A 451 13.82 -4.78 16.22
N PHE A 452 14.69 -4.99 15.23
CA PHE A 452 14.84 -4.16 14.03
C PHE A 452 14.45 -4.90 12.74
N GLY A 453 13.60 -5.93 12.84
CA GLY A 453 13.28 -6.86 11.78
C GLY A 453 14.20 -8.08 11.80
N ASP A 454 13.82 -9.15 11.07
CA ASP A 454 14.56 -10.42 11.04
C ASP A 454 15.97 -10.25 10.45
N ASP A 455 16.18 -9.23 9.62
CA ASP A 455 17.42 -8.88 8.93
C ASP A 455 17.97 -7.49 9.28
N GLY A 456 17.40 -6.80 10.24
CA GLY A 456 17.80 -5.44 10.61
C GLY A 456 17.27 -4.32 9.70
N SER A 457 16.38 -4.64 8.76
CA SER A 457 15.84 -3.69 7.77
C SER A 457 14.65 -2.83 8.27
N GLY A 458 14.24 -3.00 9.52
CA GLY A 458 13.30 -2.13 10.22
C GLY A 458 11.86 -2.11 9.68
N LEU A 459 11.25 -0.94 9.76
CA LEU A 459 9.81 -0.73 9.58
C LEU A 459 9.30 -1.16 8.19
N PHE A 460 9.91 -0.66 7.11
CA PHE A 460 9.34 -0.85 5.77
C PHE A 460 9.32 -2.30 5.35
N MET A 461 10.38 -3.05 5.61
CA MET A 461 10.40 -4.48 5.28
C MET A 461 9.44 -5.29 6.18
N LYS A 462 9.28 -4.92 7.45
CA LYS A 462 8.24 -5.54 8.31
C LYS A 462 6.84 -5.26 7.78
N TYR A 463 6.58 -4.02 7.38
CA TYR A 463 5.30 -3.63 6.78
C TYR A 463 5.03 -4.40 5.48
N LEU A 464 5.99 -4.43 4.56
CA LEU A 464 5.84 -5.12 3.27
C LEU A 464 5.67 -6.64 3.44
N ARG A 465 6.40 -7.26 4.37
CA ARG A 465 6.34 -8.71 4.60
C ARG A 465 5.08 -9.15 5.35
N ARG A 466 4.57 -8.36 6.31
CA ARG A 466 3.48 -8.82 7.18
C ARG A 466 2.44 -7.78 7.60
N GLY A 467 2.61 -6.50 7.24
CA GLY A 467 1.69 -5.42 7.58
C GLY A 467 1.57 -5.11 9.08
N SER A 468 2.48 -5.64 9.93
CA SER A 468 2.40 -5.52 11.39
C SER A 468 3.75 -5.77 12.06
N GLY A 469 3.79 -5.71 13.41
CA GLY A 469 4.99 -6.02 14.18
C GLY A 469 5.87 -4.81 14.45
N TYR A 470 5.32 -3.61 14.36
CA TYR A 470 6.01 -2.35 14.60
C TYR A 470 5.11 -1.34 15.31
N TYR A 471 5.75 -0.32 15.84
CA TYR A 471 5.13 0.90 16.33
C TYR A 471 5.97 2.10 15.87
N ILE A 472 5.31 3.09 15.25
CA ILE A 472 5.90 4.41 15.00
C ILE A 472 5.58 5.23 16.25
N ASP A 473 6.62 5.46 17.07
CA ASP A 473 6.45 6.02 18.42
C ASP A 473 6.17 7.52 18.37
N VAL A 474 5.06 7.88 19.01
CA VAL A 474 4.62 9.25 19.29
C VAL A 474 4.57 9.51 20.80
N GLY A 475 5.46 8.86 21.56
CA GLY A 475 5.70 9.09 22.98
C GLY A 475 5.08 8.06 23.94
N ALA A 476 4.44 6.98 23.44
CA ALA A 476 3.95 5.91 24.32
C ALA A 476 5.09 5.05 24.86
N SER A 477 6.14 4.83 24.06
CA SER A 477 7.28 4.02 24.47
C SER A 477 8.11 4.66 25.57
N GLU A 478 8.15 5.98 25.66
CA GLU A 478 8.76 6.69 26.80
C GLU A 478 8.04 6.35 28.12
N LEU A 479 6.72 6.24 28.09
CA LEU A 479 5.93 5.85 29.25
C LEU A 479 6.19 4.39 29.68
N VAL A 480 6.46 3.52 28.72
CA VAL A 480 6.88 2.13 28.97
C VAL A 480 8.28 2.10 29.57
N ALA A 481 9.23 2.82 28.98
CA ALA A 481 10.62 2.92 29.44
C ALA A 481 10.73 3.47 30.88
N ASP A 482 9.86 4.41 31.24
CA ASP A 482 9.76 5.00 32.58
C ASP A 482 8.96 4.14 33.57
N GLY A 483 8.41 3.01 33.16
CA GLY A 483 7.57 2.14 34.00
C GLY A 483 6.20 2.73 34.38
N LYS A 484 5.77 3.78 33.69
CA LYS A 484 4.46 4.43 33.87
C LYS A 484 3.32 3.61 33.27
N ILE A 485 3.55 3.01 32.11
CA ILE A 485 2.73 1.92 31.58
C ILE A 485 3.38 0.62 32.04
N LYS A 486 2.65 -0.21 32.77
CA LYS A 486 3.14 -1.51 33.22
C LYS A 486 3.36 -2.41 32.00
N LEU A 487 4.53 -3.02 31.91
CA LEU A 487 4.87 -3.98 30.85
C LEU A 487 4.97 -5.38 31.43
N VAL A 488 4.27 -6.33 30.83
CA VAL A 488 4.41 -7.76 31.13
C VAL A 488 4.71 -8.50 29.84
N ALA A 489 5.74 -9.33 29.87
CA ALA A 489 6.06 -10.24 28.77
C ALA A 489 5.49 -11.62 29.06
N GLY A 490 4.74 -12.21 28.11
CA GLY A 490 4.14 -13.54 28.29
C GLY A 490 3.09 -13.86 27.24
N GLN A 491 2.68 -15.11 27.22
CA GLN A 491 1.61 -15.59 26.35
C GLN A 491 0.35 -15.85 27.18
N VAL A 492 -0.80 -15.43 26.63
CA VAL A 492 -2.09 -15.73 27.26
C VAL A 492 -2.36 -17.24 27.16
N ASP A 493 -2.56 -17.87 28.32
CA ASP A 493 -3.04 -19.25 28.42
C ASP A 493 -4.58 -19.29 28.39
N ARG A 494 -5.21 -18.52 29.26
CA ARG A 494 -6.67 -18.41 29.36
C ARG A 494 -7.11 -17.06 29.92
N ILE A 495 -8.39 -16.79 29.78
CA ILE A 495 -9.08 -15.71 30.48
C ILE A 495 -9.81 -16.32 31.68
N SER A 496 -9.67 -15.69 32.85
CA SER A 496 -10.39 -16.05 34.06
C SER A 496 -11.51 -15.05 34.34
N LYS A 497 -12.35 -15.32 35.31
CA LYS A 497 -13.37 -14.37 35.78
C LYS A 497 -12.81 -12.99 36.12
N ALA A 498 -11.58 -12.93 36.62
CA ALA A 498 -10.96 -11.74 37.18
C ALA A 498 -9.91 -11.08 36.23
N GLY A 499 -9.57 -11.68 35.10
CA GLY A 499 -8.56 -11.11 34.20
C GLY A 499 -7.85 -12.15 33.32
N VAL A 500 -6.61 -11.83 32.92
CA VAL A 500 -5.77 -12.63 32.03
C VAL A 500 -4.84 -13.52 32.83
N VAL A 501 -4.74 -14.78 32.45
CA VAL A 501 -3.78 -15.76 33.04
C VAL A 501 -2.77 -16.13 31.96
N LEU A 502 -1.48 -16.02 32.29
CA LEU A 502 -0.39 -16.33 31.38
C LEU A 502 0.02 -17.82 31.51
N ASP A 503 0.79 -18.30 30.56
CA ASP A 503 1.31 -19.67 30.47
C ASP A 503 2.26 -20.06 31.62
N ASP A 504 2.89 -19.08 32.27
CA ASP A 504 3.69 -19.26 33.47
C ASP A 504 2.86 -19.24 34.79
N GLY A 505 1.55 -19.08 34.70
CA GLY A 505 0.62 -18.95 35.80
C GLY A 505 0.47 -17.55 36.40
N THR A 506 1.14 -16.54 35.85
CA THR A 506 0.95 -15.14 36.24
C THR A 506 -0.49 -14.69 35.95
N GLU A 507 -1.14 -14.09 36.96
CA GLU A 507 -2.47 -13.54 36.85
C GLU A 507 -2.41 -12.01 36.73
N LEU A 508 -3.07 -11.44 35.69
CA LEU A 508 -3.21 -10.02 35.47
C LEU A 508 -4.68 -9.61 35.68
N PRO A 509 -5.01 -9.08 36.86
CA PRO A 509 -6.38 -8.66 37.15
C PRO A 509 -6.82 -7.53 36.22
N ALA A 510 -8.00 -7.63 35.66
CA ALA A 510 -8.53 -6.66 34.72
C ALA A 510 -10.03 -6.41 34.94
N ASP A 511 -10.47 -5.18 34.74
CA ASP A 511 -11.86 -4.78 34.62
C ASP A 511 -12.23 -4.57 33.15
N LEU A 512 -11.20 -4.41 32.28
CA LEU A 512 -11.28 -4.38 30.82
C LEU A 512 -10.10 -5.13 30.21
N ILE A 513 -10.38 -5.92 29.17
CA ILE A 513 -9.35 -6.51 28.29
C ILE A 513 -9.51 -5.93 26.88
N VAL A 514 -8.45 -5.30 26.35
CA VAL A 514 -8.40 -4.79 24.99
C VAL A 514 -7.53 -5.70 24.14
N TYR A 515 -8.11 -6.36 23.15
CA TYR A 515 -7.37 -7.21 22.22
C TYR A 515 -6.77 -6.38 21.08
N ALA A 516 -5.52 -5.94 21.24
CA ALA A 516 -4.73 -5.29 20.19
C ALA A 516 -3.94 -6.33 19.37
N THR A 517 -4.62 -7.39 18.97
CA THR A 517 -4.06 -8.62 18.40
C THR A 517 -4.02 -8.64 16.88
N GLY A 518 -4.26 -7.47 16.25
CA GLY A 518 -4.13 -7.26 14.81
C GLY A 518 -5.35 -7.70 14.00
N TYR A 519 -5.11 -7.93 12.71
CA TYR A 519 -6.16 -8.15 11.72
C TYR A 519 -5.83 -9.35 10.84
N GLY A 520 -6.86 -9.97 10.27
CA GLY A 520 -6.77 -11.06 9.30
C GLY A 520 -6.53 -10.56 7.88
N SER A 521 -6.15 -11.47 7.00
CA SER A 521 -5.97 -11.20 5.56
C SER A 521 -7.29 -10.80 4.89
N MET A 522 -7.20 -9.98 3.84
CA MET A 522 -8.36 -9.50 3.07
C MET A 522 -9.14 -10.64 2.38
N ASN A 523 -8.49 -11.77 2.05
CA ASN A 523 -9.20 -12.92 1.49
C ASN A 523 -10.23 -13.54 2.43
N GLY A 524 -10.15 -13.28 3.74
CA GLY A 524 -11.22 -13.65 4.67
C GLY A 524 -12.55 -12.93 4.40
N TRP A 525 -12.53 -11.72 3.82
CA TRP A 525 -13.74 -11.05 3.35
C TRP A 525 -14.30 -11.67 2.07
N VAL A 526 -13.43 -12.28 1.23
CA VAL A 526 -13.87 -13.03 0.05
C VAL A 526 -14.68 -14.26 0.46
N ALA A 527 -14.20 -14.98 1.49
CA ALA A 527 -14.94 -16.13 2.04
C ALA A 527 -16.32 -15.72 2.57
N ASP A 528 -16.42 -14.55 3.21
CA ASP A 528 -17.67 -14.05 3.77
C ASP A 528 -18.65 -13.53 2.67
N LEU A 529 -18.14 -12.94 1.59
CA LEU A 529 -18.95 -12.30 0.54
C LEU A 529 -19.30 -13.25 -0.60
N ILE A 530 -18.37 -14.12 -0.98
CA ILE A 530 -18.49 -15.04 -2.12
C ILE A 530 -18.60 -16.46 -1.57
N ASP A 531 -17.47 -17.11 -1.34
CA ASP A 531 -17.36 -18.43 -0.73
C ASP A 531 -15.91 -18.78 -0.38
N GLN A 532 -15.72 -19.89 0.35
CA GLN A 532 -14.40 -20.35 0.76
C GLN A 532 -13.56 -20.85 -0.44
N GLU A 533 -14.19 -21.43 -1.45
CA GLU A 533 -13.50 -21.94 -2.64
C GLU A 533 -12.84 -20.78 -3.41
N THR A 534 -13.55 -19.68 -3.62
CA THR A 534 -13.00 -18.47 -4.24
C THR A 534 -11.92 -17.83 -3.38
N ALA A 535 -12.10 -17.78 -2.06
CA ALA A 535 -11.09 -17.26 -1.15
C ALA A 535 -9.79 -18.08 -1.19
N ASP A 536 -9.90 -19.40 -1.29
CA ASP A 536 -8.77 -20.33 -1.43
C ASP A 536 -8.14 -20.23 -2.83
N LYS A 537 -8.94 -20.06 -3.88
CA LYS A 537 -8.50 -19.85 -5.25
C LYS A 537 -7.62 -18.60 -5.41
N VAL A 538 -7.98 -17.48 -4.76
CA VAL A 538 -7.18 -16.26 -4.82
C VAL A 538 -6.03 -16.28 -3.81
N GLY A 539 -6.17 -16.94 -2.68
CA GLY A 539 -5.19 -17.06 -1.63
C GLY A 539 -4.98 -15.77 -0.82
N LYS A 540 -3.96 -15.79 0.02
CA LYS A 540 -3.65 -14.71 0.96
C LYS A 540 -3.25 -13.42 0.23
N CYS A 541 -3.77 -12.30 0.70
CA CYS A 541 -3.33 -10.96 0.30
C CYS A 541 -2.20 -10.49 1.19
N TRP A 542 -1.31 -9.67 0.61
CA TRP A 542 -0.18 -9.07 1.30
C TRP A 542 0.95 -10.06 1.66
N GLY A 543 2.16 -9.54 1.72
CA GLY A 543 3.39 -10.29 1.93
C GLY A 543 4.18 -10.48 0.65
N LEU A 544 5.47 -10.81 0.81
CA LEU A 544 6.46 -10.95 -0.28
C LEU A 544 6.91 -12.40 -0.48
N GLY A 545 6.51 -13.32 0.40
CA GLY A 545 7.05 -14.67 0.40
C GLY A 545 8.51 -14.71 0.83
N SER A 546 8.81 -14.16 2.01
CA SER A 546 10.18 -14.10 2.54
C SER A 546 10.60 -15.37 3.31
N ASP A 547 9.79 -16.43 3.25
CA ASP A 547 10.02 -17.72 3.90
C ASP A 547 10.22 -17.62 5.43
N THR A 548 9.61 -16.61 6.03
CA THR A 548 9.58 -16.43 7.49
C THR A 548 8.27 -16.92 8.08
N THR A 549 8.22 -17.14 9.40
CA THR A 549 6.98 -17.56 10.09
C THR A 549 5.81 -16.59 9.88
N LYS A 550 6.09 -15.31 9.67
CA LYS A 550 5.07 -14.26 9.51
C LYS A 550 4.74 -13.95 8.05
N ASP A 551 5.65 -14.24 7.15
CA ASP A 551 5.49 -14.11 5.70
C ASP A 551 6.04 -15.37 5.03
N PRO A 552 5.35 -16.51 5.20
CA PRO A 552 5.82 -17.81 4.71
C PRO A 552 5.70 -17.90 3.19
N GLY A 553 6.45 -18.83 2.61
CA GLY A 553 6.39 -19.24 1.23
C GLY A 553 7.44 -18.64 0.32
N PRO A 554 7.43 -19.07 -0.95
CA PRO A 554 8.43 -18.67 -1.91
C PRO A 554 8.36 -17.17 -2.18
N TRP A 555 9.49 -16.63 -2.63
CA TRP A 555 9.60 -15.23 -3.00
C TRP A 555 8.69 -14.87 -4.17
N GLU A 556 7.88 -13.82 -4.01
CA GLU A 556 6.89 -13.35 -4.99
C GLU A 556 7.38 -12.18 -5.86
N GLY A 557 8.37 -11.45 -5.40
CA GLY A 557 8.86 -10.22 -6.04
C GLY A 557 8.00 -8.99 -5.82
N GLU A 558 6.69 -9.17 -5.65
CA GLU A 558 5.68 -8.12 -5.43
C GLU A 558 4.68 -8.52 -4.35
N GLN A 559 3.88 -7.56 -3.89
CA GLN A 559 2.82 -7.83 -2.91
C GLN A 559 1.79 -8.84 -3.46
N ARG A 560 1.48 -9.86 -2.66
CA ARG A 560 0.48 -10.88 -3.04
C ARG A 560 -0.88 -10.24 -3.29
N ASN A 561 -1.42 -10.50 -4.48
CA ASN A 561 -2.78 -10.14 -4.90
C ASN A 561 -3.13 -8.65 -4.86
N MET A 562 -2.23 -7.76 -4.43
CA MET A 562 -2.57 -6.34 -4.30
C MET A 562 -2.37 -5.61 -5.63
N TRP A 563 -3.39 -4.86 -6.05
CA TRP A 563 -3.38 -3.93 -7.20
C TRP A 563 -3.15 -4.58 -8.58
N LYS A 564 -3.24 -5.87 -8.66
CA LYS A 564 -2.93 -6.68 -9.84
C LYS A 564 -3.96 -7.78 -10.06
N PRO A 565 -3.98 -8.46 -11.23
CA PRO A 565 -4.87 -9.58 -11.48
C PRO A 565 -4.69 -10.70 -10.46
N THR A 566 -5.78 -11.36 -10.11
CA THR A 566 -5.80 -12.52 -9.22
C THR A 566 -6.15 -13.80 -9.99
N GLN A 567 -6.08 -14.94 -9.32
CA GLN A 567 -6.52 -16.23 -9.90
C GLN A 567 -8.03 -16.29 -10.17
N GLN A 568 -8.82 -15.38 -9.57
CA GLN A 568 -10.21 -15.19 -9.95
C GLN A 568 -10.30 -14.09 -11.00
N GLU A 569 -10.75 -14.44 -12.20
CA GLU A 569 -10.95 -13.48 -13.29
C GLU A 569 -11.88 -12.33 -12.87
N ASN A 570 -11.56 -11.10 -13.28
CA ASN A 570 -12.34 -9.90 -13.00
C ASN A 570 -12.53 -9.58 -11.49
N PHE A 571 -11.59 -10.08 -10.67
CA PHE A 571 -11.57 -9.87 -9.24
C PHE A 571 -10.23 -9.28 -8.76
N TRP A 572 -10.31 -8.25 -7.90
CA TRP A 572 -9.16 -7.43 -7.54
C TRP A 572 -9.13 -7.10 -6.06
N PHE A 573 -7.93 -6.87 -5.53
CA PHE A 573 -7.75 -6.26 -4.21
C PHE A 573 -7.11 -4.89 -4.32
N HIS A 574 -7.60 -3.95 -3.55
CA HIS A 574 -7.07 -2.60 -3.44
C HIS A 574 -7.03 -2.13 -1.99
N GLY A 575 -6.02 -1.34 -1.62
CA GLY A 575 -5.86 -0.81 -0.28
C GLY A 575 -4.40 -0.58 0.08
N GLY A 576 -4.10 -0.66 1.36
CA GLY A 576 -2.85 -0.28 1.97
C GLY A 576 -3.01 1.00 2.78
N ASN A 577 -1.90 1.67 3.10
CA ASN A 577 -1.94 3.00 3.71
C ASN A 577 -2.38 4.08 2.69
N LEU A 578 -2.41 5.35 3.09
CA LEU A 578 -2.80 6.47 2.21
C LEU A 578 -1.87 6.61 1.00
N HIS A 579 -0.56 6.50 1.20
CA HIS A 579 0.43 6.51 0.13
C HIS A 579 0.17 5.43 -0.92
N GLN A 580 -0.03 4.19 -0.50
CA GLN A 580 -0.29 3.07 -1.42
C GLN A 580 -1.64 3.21 -2.11
N SER A 581 -2.65 3.70 -1.41
CA SER A 581 -3.96 4.02 -1.97
C SER A 581 -3.85 5.10 -3.06
N ARG A 582 -2.97 6.11 -2.90
CA ARG A 582 -2.66 7.10 -3.92
C ARG A 582 -1.93 6.50 -5.10
N HIS A 583 -0.79 5.87 -4.84
CA HIS A 583 0.15 5.42 -5.87
C HIS A 583 -0.44 4.28 -6.72
N TYR A 584 -0.86 3.20 -6.07
CA TYR A 584 -1.28 1.98 -6.78
C TYR A 584 -2.71 2.05 -7.34
N SER A 585 -3.54 3.03 -6.92
CA SER A 585 -4.84 3.24 -7.57
C SER A 585 -4.73 3.57 -9.05
N LEU A 586 -3.63 4.22 -9.47
CA LEU A 586 -3.39 4.51 -10.90
C LEU A 586 -3.28 3.22 -11.71
N TYR A 587 -2.42 2.31 -11.29
CA TYR A 587 -2.14 1.08 -12.02
C TYR A 587 -3.34 0.15 -12.07
N LEU A 588 -4.08 0.04 -10.97
CA LEU A 588 -5.31 -0.74 -10.94
C LEU A 588 -6.41 -0.11 -11.85
N ALA A 589 -6.55 1.21 -11.78
CA ALA A 589 -7.53 1.90 -12.60
C ALA A 589 -7.22 1.80 -14.10
N LEU A 590 -5.95 1.88 -14.50
CA LEU A 590 -5.53 1.72 -15.89
C LEU A 590 -5.79 0.31 -16.44
N GLN A 591 -5.54 -0.74 -15.65
CA GLN A 591 -5.87 -2.12 -16.02
C GLN A 591 -7.38 -2.30 -16.25
N ILE A 592 -8.20 -1.76 -15.35
CA ILE A 592 -9.67 -1.85 -15.47
C ILE A 592 -10.18 -0.95 -16.61
N LYS A 593 -9.57 0.24 -16.79
CA LYS A 593 -9.88 1.12 -17.93
C LYS A 593 -9.60 0.46 -19.28
N ALA A 594 -8.46 -0.20 -19.42
CA ALA A 594 -8.12 -0.93 -20.64
C ALA A 594 -9.16 -1.99 -20.97
N ARG A 595 -9.58 -2.78 -19.98
CA ARG A 595 -10.65 -3.77 -20.15
C ARG A 595 -12.00 -3.14 -20.50
N TYR A 596 -12.31 -1.98 -19.92
CA TYR A 596 -13.52 -1.22 -20.24
C TYR A 596 -13.56 -0.77 -21.69
N GLU A 597 -12.41 -0.37 -22.24
CA GLU A 597 -12.28 0.07 -23.64
C GLU A 597 -12.07 -1.09 -24.62
N GLY A 598 -12.03 -2.35 -24.13
CA GLY A 598 -11.83 -3.53 -24.97
C GLY A 598 -10.39 -3.71 -25.47
N ILE A 599 -9.43 -3.09 -24.78
CA ILE A 599 -8.00 -3.30 -25.04
C ILE A 599 -7.60 -4.63 -24.39
N ASP A 600 -6.92 -5.49 -25.16
CA ASP A 600 -6.39 -6.74 -24.65
C ASP A 600 -5.38 -6.49 -23.52
N THR A 601 -5.55 -7.22 -22.43
CA THR A 601 -4.69 -7.12 -21.24
C THR A 601 -4.10 -8.49 -20.89
N PRO A 602 -3.24 -9.07 -21.76
CA PRO A 602 -2.66 -10.39 -21.51
C PRO A 602 -1.65 -10.32 -20.36
N VAL A 603 -2.00 -10.99 -19.27
CA VAL A 603 -1.25 -10.95 -18.01
C VAL A 603 -0.03 -11.87 -18.07
N TYR A 604 1.15 -11.30 -17.90
CA TYR A 604 2.38 -12.08 -17.72
C TYR A 604 2.63 -12.35 -16.23
N GLY A 605 3.01 -13.59 -15.92
CA GLY A 605 3.45 -13.98 -14.60
C GLY A 605 2.34 -13.83 -13.53
N LEU A 606 1.12 -14.26 -13.87
CA LEU A 606 0.04 -14.34 -12.89
C LEU A 606 0.49 -15.16 -11.68
N GLN A 607 0.25 -14.62 -10.49
CA GLN A 607 0.75 -15.20 -9.25
C GLN A 607 0.14 -16.58 -8.98
N GLU A 608 0.98 -17.57 -8.69
CA GLU A 608 0.54 -18.87 -8.17
C GLU A 608 0.14 -18.76 -6.69
N VAL A 609 -0.81 -19.60 -6.28
CA VAL A 609 -1.30 -19.60 -4.91
C VAL A 609 -0.54 -20.60 -4.07
N HIS A 610 0.28 -20.09 -3.16
CA HIS A 610 1.07 -20.90 -2.22
C HIS A 610 0.51 -20.88 -0.79
N HIS A 611 -0.38 -19.92 -0.47
CA HIS A 611 -0.90 -19.72 0.88
C HIS A 611 -2.39 -19.42 0.85
N LEU A 612 -3.13 -20.18 1.65
CA LEU A 612 -4.58 -20.04 1.75
C LEU A 612 -5.00 -19.11 2.89
N ARG A 613 -4.17 -18.96 3.94
CA ARG A 613 -4.53 -18.19 5.16
C ARG A 613 -3.37 -17.38 5.72
#